data_4bc6c601bea2f113f3bc2a86469d300d
#
_entry.id   4bc6c601bea2f113f3bc2a86469d300d
#
_cell.length_a   1.000
_cell.length_b   1.000
_cell.length_c   1.000
_cell.angle_alpha   90.00
_cell.angle_beta   90.00
_cell.angle_gamma   90.00
#
_symmetry.space_group_name_H-M   'P 1'
#
loop_
_entity.id
_entity.type
_entity.pdbx_description
1 polymer ?
#
loop_
_entity_poly.entity_id
_entity_poly.type
_entity_poly.pdbx_seq_one_letter_code
_entity_poly.pdbx_strand_id
1 'polypeptide(L)'
;GLLMFGRWTSIQDGIPNYCLDYQERADAKAELRWVDRLVPDGSWSGNLFEFYRRVYRKLTADLKVPFALKDGQRRDDTPIHEALREALGNTLVHADYSGRVSVLVVKRPDMFGFRNPGGMRLPFEQVIRGGESDCRNRILHQMFLLIGLGERGGSGVPKIFSGWKSQHWRQPRLHEKDEPEQTLLELHMVDLLPASIVEALRERLGSRFETLSHGERLILATAAIEQVVNHARLLELGDLHPHDLSLCLARLEREGWLESQGQSRGKQYY
;
A
#
# COMPACT_ATOMS: atom_id res chain seq x y z
N GLY A 1 -14.97 -11.40 21.29
CA GLY A 1 -15.34 -10.33 22.20
C GLY A 1 -14.15 -9.62 22.80
N LEU A 2 -13.22 -10.38 23.44
CA LEU A 2 -12.13 -9.80 24.24
C LEU A 2 -11.28 -8.79 23.44
N LEU A 3 -10.66 -9.19 22.34
CA LEU A 3 -9.85 -8.32 21.49
C LEU A 3 -10.63 -7.11 20.95
N MET A 4 -11.91 -7.29 20.63
CA MET A 4 -12.71 -6.26 19.99
C MET A 4 -13.19 -5.18 20.96
N PHE A 5 -13.57 -5.55 22.18
CA PHE A 5 -14.27 -4.68 23.15
C PHE A 5 -13.74 -4.79 24.59
N GLY A 6 -12.68 -5.58 24.82
CA GLY A 6 -12.08 -5.74 26.14
C GLY A 6 -11.36 -4.50 26.62
N ARG A 7 -11.02 -4.48 27.91
CA ARG A 7 -10.09 -3.50 28.47
C ARG A 7 -8.66 -4.02 28.34
N TRP A 8 -7.71 -3.12 28.27
CA TRP A 8 -6.29 -3.41 28.11
C TRP A 8 -5.79 -4.52 29.05
N THR A 9 -6.05 -4.41 30.34
CA THR A 9 -5.64 -5.41 31.35
C THR A 9 -6.19 -6.80 31.05
N SER A 10 -7.50 -6.89 30.77
CA SER A 10 -8.14 -8.18 30.45
C SER A 10 -7.61 -8.78 29.12
N ILE A 11 -7.24 -7.93 28.17
CA ILE A 11 -6.63 -8.40 26.91
C ILE A 11 -5.23 -8.96 27.20
N GLN A 12 -4.42 -8.29 28.01
CA GLN A 12 -3.09 -8.76 28.39
C GLN A 12 -3.15 -10.07 29.19
N ASP A 13 -4.12 -10.23 30.09
CA ASP A 13 -4.32 -11.46 30.84
C ASP A 13 -4.61 -12.65 29.91
N GLY A 14 -5.41 -12.44 28.86
CA GLY A 14 -5.76 -13.48 27.91
C GLY A 14 -4.78 -13.67 26.77
N ILE A 15 -4.07 -12.62 26.36
CA ILE A 15 -3.16 -12.59 25.20
C ILE A 15 -1.93 -11.73 25.58
N PRO A 16 -0.95 -12.28 26.29
CA PRO A 16 0.18 -11.51 26.84
C PRO A 16 1.03 -10.77 25.80
N ASN A 17 1.12 -11.31 24.58
CA ASN A 17 1.91 -10.72 23.50
C ASN A 17 1.12 -9.71 22.64
N TYR A 18 -0.14 -9.44 22.98
CA TYR A 18 -0.94 -8.48 22.23
C TYR A 18 -0.30 -7.09 22.24
N CYS A 19 0.01 -6.59 21.05
CA CYS A 19 0.64 -5.28 20.89
C CYS A 19 0.14 -4.60 19.61
N LEU A 20 -0.32 -3.36 19.78
CA LEU A 20 -0.72 -2.46 18.70
C LEU A 20 0.17 -1.23 18.72
N ASP A 21 0.61 -0.77 17.57
CA ASP A 21 1.41 0.43 17.42
C ASP A 21 0.97 1.22 16.17
N TYR A 22 0.64 2.48 16.35
CA TYR A 22 0.49 3.44 15.27
C TYR A 22 1.54 4.52 15.43
N GLN A 23 2.20 4.86 14.35
CA GLN A 23 3.25 5.88 14.31
C GLN A 23 3.01 6.84 13.15
N GLU A 24 2.99 8.13 13.43
CA GLU A 24 3.07 9.18 12.43
C GLU A 24 4.47 9.75 12.40
N ARG A 25 5.10 9.79 11.22
CA ARG A 25 6.47 10.26 11.03
C ARG A 25 6.48 11.48 10.11
N ALA A 26 7.20 12.52 10.50
CA ALA A 26 7.21 13.80 9.78
C ALA A 26 8.00 13.75 8.47
N ASP A 27 8.98 12.86 8.35
CA ASP A 27 9.89 12.77 7.21
C ASP A 27 10.03 11.32 6.73
N ALA A 28 10.16 11.16 5.41
CA ALA A 28 10.48 9.90 4.76
C ALA A 28 11.84 9.34 5.20
N LYS A 29 12.80 10.21 5.54
CA LYS A 29 14.18 9.89 5.96
C LYS A 29 14.35 9.77 7.48
N ALA A 30 13.36 10.21 8.27
CA ALA A 30 13.43 10.10 9.74
C ALA A 30 13.15 8.67 10.18
N GLU A 31 14.19 7.84 10.23
CA GLU A 31 14.06 6.40 10.51
C GLU A 31 13.46 6.08 11.89
N LEU A 32 13.54 6.97 12.87
CA LEU A 32 13.23 6.63 14.26
C LEU A 32 12.40 7.64 15.06
N ARG A 33 12.03 8.79 14.52
CA ARG A 33 11.21 9.77 15.24
C ARG A 33 9.78 9.81 14.73
N TRP A 34 8.82 9.56 15.62
CA TRP A 34 7.40 9.83 15.40
C TRP A 34 7.04 11.21 15.95
N VAL A 35 6.13 11.89 15.29
CA VAL A 35 5.49 13.13 15.76
C VAL A 35 4.21 12.83 16.53
N ASP A 36 3.61 11.67 16.25
CA ASP A 36 2.44 11.15 16.95
C ASP A 36 2.52 9.62 17.04
N ARG A 37 2.07 9.07 18.15
CA ARG A 37 2.08 7.62 18.41
C ARG A 37 0.86 7.21 19.21
N LEU A 38 0.28 6.06 18.87
CA LEU A 38 -0.80 5.45 19.63
C LEU A 38 -0.45 3.99 19.93
N VAL A 39 -0.24 3.71 21.21
CA VAL A 39 -0.04 2.36 21.75
C VAL A 39 -1.02 2.13 22.90
N PRO A 40 -1.37 0.89 23.24
CA PRO A 40 -2.08 0.60 24.48
C PRO A 40 -1.19 0.89 25.68
N ASP A 41 -1.52 1.95 26.42
CA ASP A 41 -0.79 2.44 27.58
C ASP A 41 -1.66 2.55 28.85
N GLY A 42 -2.90 2.08 28.76
CA GLY A 42 -3.88 2.15 29.83
C GLY A 42 -4.70 3.45 29.85
N SER A 43 -4.34 4.48 29.08
CA SER A 43 -5.13 5.72 28.96
C SER A 43 -6.42 5.54 28.16
N TRP A 44 -6.52 4.44 27.42
CA TRP A 44 -7.68 4.05 26.63
C TRP A 44 -7.88 2.53 26.68
N SER A 45 -8.97 2.03 26.08
CA SER A 45 -9.34 0.61 26.20
C SER A 45 -8.30 -0.39 25.65
N GLY A 46 -7.42 0.03 24.75
CA GLY A 46 -6.41 -0.84 24.12
C GLY A 46 -7.00 -1.87 23.14
N ASN A 47 -8.31 -1.90 22.93
CA ASN A 47 -8.97 -2.88 22.07
C ASN A 47 -8.94 -2.50 20.59
N LEU A 48 -9.25 -3.49 19.73
CA LEU A 48 -9.18 -3.32 18.27
C LEU A 48 -10.19 -2.35 17.71
N PHE A 49 -11.40 -2.26 18.31
CA PHE A 49 -12.43 -1.35 17.85
C PHE A 49 -12.02 0.12 18.04
N GLU A 50 -11.53 0.44 19.24
CA GLU A 50 -11.08 1.80 19.53
C GLU A 50 -9.80 2.14 18.77
N PHE A 51 -8.86 1.20 18.65
CA PHE A 51 -7.65 1.36 17.82
C PHE A 51 -8.02 1.67 16.37
N TYR A 52 -8.87 0.85 15.76
CA TYR A 52 -9.35 1.06 14.39
C TYR A 52 -9.92 2.47 14.20
N ARG A 53 -10.85 2.89 15.06
CA ARG A 53 -11.49 4.22 14.96
C ARG A 53 -10.50 5.37 15.09
N ARG A 54 -9.56 5.26 16.04
CA ARG A 54 -8.55 6.31 16.28
C ARG A 54 -7.56 6.38 15.13
N VAL A 55 -7.05 5.24 14.69
CA VAL A 55 -6.06 5.16 13.62
C VAL A 55 -6.67 5.58 12.29
N TYR A 56 -7.87 5.09 11.93
CA TYR A 56 -8.52 5.49 10.69
C TYR A 56 -8.72 7.01 10.60
N ARG A 57 -9.16 7.65 11.70
CA ARG A 57 -9.27 9.11 11.75
C ARG A 57 -7.92 9.81 11.52
N LYS A 58 -6.84 9.29 12.11
CA LYS A 58 -5.49 9.84 11.92
C LYS A 58 -4.98 9.64 10.49
N LEU A 59 -5.23 8.48 9.90
CA LEU A 59 -4.84 8.20 8.51
C LEU A 59 -5.50 9.16 7.51
N THR A 60 -6.75 9.54 7.77
CA THR A 60 -7.57 10.35 6.84
C THR A 60 -7.59 11.85 7.14
N ALA A 61 -7.07 12.30 8.30
CA ALA A 61 -7.18 13.70 8.75
C ALA A 61 -6.61 14.73 7.76
N ASP A 62 -5.47 14.43 7.13
CA ASP A 62 -4.76 15.35 6.23
C ASP A 62 -4.66 14.80 4.80
N LEU A 63 -5.59 13.92 4.44
CA LEU A 63 -5.55 13.24 3.15
C LEU A 63 -5.90 14.22 2.03
N LYS A 64 -4.89 14.65 1.27
CA LYS A 64 -5.03 15.55 0.13
C LYS A 64 -5.38 14.76 -1.13
N VAL A 65 -6.61 14.27 -1.25
CA VAL A 65 -7.12 13.65 -2.48
C VAL A 65 -8.25 14.52 -3.04
N PRO A 66 -8.36 14.63 -4.38
CA PRO A 66 -9.49 15.30 -4.99
C PRO A 66 -10.80 14.66 -4.51
N PHE A 67 -11.77 15.50 -4.13
CA PHE A 67 -13.10 15.01 -3.78
C PHE A 67 -13.78 14.41 -5.02
N ALA A 68 -14.49 13.32 -4.82
CA ALA A 68 -15.30 12.74 -5.86
C ALA A 68 -16.67 13.42 -5.92
N LEU A 69 -17.11 13.79 -7.13
CA LEU A 69 -18.49 14.20 -7.38
C LEU A 69 -19.27 12.95 -7.83
N LYS A 70 -20.31 12.58 -7.11
CA LYS A 70 -21.27 11.58 -7.55
C LYS A 70 -22.66 12.19 -7.54
N ASP A 71 -23.33 12.16 -8.69
CA ASP A 71 -24.67 12.74 -8.87
C ASP A 71 -24.74 14.24 -8.48
N GLY A 72 -23.66 15.01 -8.74
CA GLY A 72 -23.56 16.42 -8.41
C GLY A 72 -23.34 16.73 -6.91
N GLN A 73 -23.25 15.72 -6.04
CA GLN A 73 -22.97 15.89 -4.63
C GLN A 73 -21.51 15.53 -4.33
N ARG A 74 -20.89 16.37 -3.50
CA ARG A 74 -19.54 16.11 -2.95
C ARG A 74 -19.57 14.86 -2.08
N ARG A 75 -18.73 13.88 -2.40
CA ARG A 75 -18.43 12.75 -1.54
C ARG A 75 -17.08 12.95 -0.91
N ASP A 76 -17.05 12.99 0.40
CA ASP A 76 -15.81 13.02 1.17
C ASP A 76 -15.19 11.60 1.29
N ASP A 77 -15.96 10.54 0.99
CA ASP A 77 -15.50 9.15 0.97
C ASP A 77 -15.04 8.79 -0.47
N THR A 78 -13.74 8.84 -0.69
CA THR A 78 -13.10 8.56 -1.97
C THR A 78 -12.60 7.11 -2.02
N PRO A 79 -12.23 6.56 -3.20
CA PRO A 79 -11.60 5.24 -3.31
C PRO A 79 -10.36 5.05 -2.41
N ILE A 80 -9.66 6.15 -2.09
CA ILE A 80 -8.52 6.11 -1.16
C ILE A 80 -8.97 5.91 0.29
N HIS A 81 -10.06 6.54 0.70
CA HIS A 81 -10.65 6.31 2.02
C HIS A 81 -11.10 4.84 2.17
N GLU A 82 -11.73 4.29 1.14
CA GLU A 82 -12.12 2.87 1.11
C GLU A 82 -10.89 1.96 1.18
N ALA A 83 -9.83 2.26 0.40
CA ALA A 83 -8.58 1.50 0.41
C ALA A 83 -7.90 1.50 1.78
N LEU A 84 -7.82 2.66 2.46
CA LEU A 84 -7.26 2.76 3.80
C LEU A 84 -8.10 2.02 4.85
N ARG A 85 -9.42 2.05 4.71
CA ARG A 85 -10.36 1.31 5.56
C ARG A 85 -10.13 -0.19 5.45
N GLU A 86 -10.04 -0.69 4.22
CA GLU A 86 -9.76 -2.08 3.93
C GLU A 86 -8.35 -2.50 4.39
N ALA A 87 -7.33 -1.70 4.13
CA ALA A 87 -5.97 -1.99 4.55
C ALA A 87 -5.88 -2.12 6.08
N LEU A 88 -6.46 -1.17 6.82
CA LEU A 88 -6.47 -1.21 8.28
C LEU A 88 -7.28 -2.41 8.81
N GLY A 89 -8.47 -2.65 8.26
CA GLY A 89 -9.33 -3.78 8.62
C GLY A 89 -8.62 -5.12 8.41
N ASN A 90 -8.03 -5.33 7.23
CA ASN A 90 -7.30 -6.53 6.89
C ASN A 90 -6.09 -6.74 7.82
N THR A 91 -5.35 -5.68 8.12
CA THR A 91 -4.20 -5.74 9.04
C THR A 91 -4.62 -6.28 10.41
N LEU A 92 -5.77 -5.85 10.94
CA LEU A 92 -6.25 -6.29 12.25
C LEU A 92 -6.86 -7.70 12.21
N VAL A 93 -7.61 -8.02 11.15
CA VAL A 93 -8.34 -9.28 11.03
C VAL A 93 -7.43 -10.47 10.72
N HIS A 94 -6.33 -10.23 9.98
CA HIS A 94 -5.39 -11.27 9.59
C HIS A 94 -4.17 -11.40 10.52
N ALA A 95 -4.02 -10.53 11.52
CA ALA A 95 -2.90 -10.59 12.47
C ALA A 95 -2.90 -11.87 13.32
N ASP A 96 -1.71 -12.42 13.53
CA ASP A 96 -1.46 -13.47 14.53
C ASP A 96 -1.15 -12.81 15.86
N TYR A 97 -2.14 -12.77 16.75
CA TYR A 97 -2.01 -12.16 18.08
C TYR A 97 -1.29 -13.04 19.10
N SER A 98 -0.90 -14.27 18.74
CA SER A 98 -0.15 -15.17 19.61
C SER A 98 1.38 -14.91 19.55
N GLY A 99 1.84 -14.31 18.45
CA GLY A 99 3.24 -14.02 18.20
C GLY A 99 3.78 -12.82 18.99
N ARG A 100 5.10 -12.57 18.87
CA ARG A 100 5.78 -11.44 19.52
C ARG A 100 5.85 -10.17 18.68
N VAL A 101 5.50 -10.25 17.42
CA VAL A 101 5.48 -9.09 16.50
C VAL A 101 4.22 -8.27 16.75
N SER A 102 4.37 -6.95 16.83
CA SER A 102 3.22 -6.06 16.97
C SER A 102 2.52 -5.83 15.62
N VAL A 103 1.21 -5.61 15.66
CA VAL A 103 0.55 -4.88 14.59
C VAL A 103 1.14 -3.48 14.55
N LEU A 104 1.60 -3.04 13.37
CA LEU A 104 2.16 -1.70 13.19
C LEU A 104 1.48 -1.00 12.01
N VAL A 105 1.02 0.23 12.25
CA VAL A 105 0.54 1.13 11.21
C VAL A 105 1.42 2.37 11.21
N VAL A 106 1.97 2.71 10.07
CA VAL A 106 2.84 3.88 9.88
C VAL A 106 2.18 4.83 8.90
N LYS A 107 2.09 6.11 9.28
CA LYS A 107 1.73 7.22 8.38
C LYS A 107 2.95 8.09 8.17
N ARG A 108 3.27 8.35 6.91
CA ARG A 108 4.31 9.29 6.48
C ARG A 108 3.71 10.23 5.44
N PRO A 109 4.35 11.38 5.14
CA PRO A 109 3.88 12.28 4.09
C PRO A 109 3.77 11.64 2.70
N ASP A 110 4.57 10.61 2.44
CA ASP A 110 4.73 9.94 1.15
C ASP A 110 4.16 8.52 1.09
N MET A 111 3.75 7.95 2.25
CA MET A 111 3.26 6.58 2.29
C MET A 111 2.46 6.22 3.53
N PHE A 112 1.63 5.20 3.40
CA PHE A 112 1.07 4.43 4.51
C PHE A 112 1.67 3.03 4.53
N GLY A 113 2.11 2.58 5.69
CA GLY A 113 2.63 1.23 5.90
C GLY A 113 1.75 0.46 6.88
N PHE A 114 1.47 -0.79 6.55
CA PHE A 114 0.70 -1.70 7.38
C PHE A 114 1.48 -2.99 7.56
N ARG A 115 1.61 -3.42 8.80
CA ARG A 115 2.26 -4.67 9.16
C ARG A 115 1.36 -5.46 10.09
N ASN A 116 1.08 -6.68 9.74
CA ASN A 116 0.45 -7.63 10.64
C ASN A 116 1.35 -8.84 10.87
N PRO A 117 1.43 -9.35 12.12
CA PRO A 117 2.14 -10.58 12.42
C PRO A 117 1.49 -11.77 11.71
N GLY A 118 2.31 -12.73 11.31
CA GLY A 118 1.94 -13.92 10.55
C GLY A 118 1.97 -13.71 9.04
N GLY A 119 2.25 -14.78 8.31
CA GLY A 119 2.28 -14.82 6.85
C GLY A 119 0.89 -14.83 6.21
N MET A 120 0.86 -14.66 4.91
CA MET A 120 -0.34 -14.82 4.10
C MET A 120 -0.79 -16.28 4.08
N ARG A 121 -2.09 -16.50 4.05
CA ARG A 121 -2.70 -17.85 4.03
C ARG A 121 -3.11 -18.29 2.64
N LEU A 122 -3.04 -17.38 1.68
CA LEU A 122 -3.30 -17.61 0.27
C LEU A 122 -2.10 -17.12 -0.55
N PRO A 123 -1.83 -17.71 -1.72
CA PRO A 123 -0.81 -17.22 -2.63
C PRO A 123 -1.05 -15.77 -3.05
N PHE A 124 0.04 -15.03 -3.24
CA PHE A 124 0.01 -13.59 -3.57
C PHE A 124 -0.89 -13.28 -4.78
N GLU A 125 -0.76 -14.03 -5.86
CA GLU A 125 -1.54 -13.83 -7.09
C GLU A 125 -3.05 -14.02 -6.85
N GLN A 126 -3.42 -14.93 -5.95
CA GLN A 126 -4.82 -15.19 -5.59
C GLN A 126 -5.37 -14.04 -4.74
N VAL A 127 -4.59 -13.52 -3.81
CA VAL A 127 -4.96 -12.36 -2.98
C VAL A 127 -5.19 -11.11 -3.83
N ILE A 128 -4.32 -10.83 -4.82
CA ILE A 128 -4.47 -9.70 -5.75
C ILE A 128 -5.68 -9.87 -6.66
N ARG A 129 -5.91 -11.10 -7.17
CA ARG A 129 -7.08 -11.38 -8.02
C ARG A 129 -8.39 -11.23 -7.24
N GLY A 130 -8.39 -11.55 -5.97
CA GLY A 130 -9.59 -11.57 -5.12
C GLY A 130 -10.51 -12.75 -5.41
N GLY A 131 -11.69 -12.72 -4.79
CA GLY A 131 -12.73 -13.75 -4.92
C GLY A 131 -12.61 -14.86 -3.90
N GLU A 132 -11.44 -15.06 -3.30
CA GLU A 132 -11.23 -16.02 -2.21
C GLU A 132 -10.67 -15.32 -0.97
N SER A 133 -10.96 -15.89 0.19
CA SER A 133 -10.51 -15.35 1.48
C SER A 133 -10.30 -16.49 2.47
N ASP A 134 -9.10 -16.56 3.04
CA ASP A 134 -8.82 -17.39 4.21
C ASP A 134 -8.47 -16.49 5.40
N CYS A 135 -9.51 -16.13 6.16
CA CYS A 135 -9.37 -15.23 7.29
C CYS A 135 -8.80 -15.95 8.51
N ARG A 136 -7.70 -15.43 9.07
CA ARG A 136 -7.08 -15.97 10.30
C ARG A 136 -8.02 -15.87 11.51
N ASN A 137 -8.66 -14.73 11.69
CA ASN A 137 -9.54 -14.44 12.82
C ASN A 137 -11.00 -14.30 12.38
N ARG A 138 -11.65 -15.41 11.98
CA ARG A 138 -13.00 -15.41 11.38
C ARG A 138 -14.05 -14.73 12.26
N ILE A 139 -14.04 -14.96 13.58
CA ILE A 139 -14.99 -14.32 14.49
C ILE A 139 -14.75 -12.82 14.57
N LEU A 140 -13.49 -12.39 14.61
CA LEU A 140 -13.12 -10.99 14.59
C LEU A 140 -13.60 -10.32 13.28
N HIS A 141 -13.38 -10.96 12.14
CA HIS A 141 -13.88 -10.50 10.85
C HIS A 141 -15.41 -10.35 10.84
N GLN A 142 -16.15 -11.32 11.38
CA GLN A 142 -17.61 -11.21 11.51
C GLN A 142 -18.02 -10.00 12.38
N MET A 143 -17.29 -9.70 13.44
CA MET A 143 -17.56 -8.52 14.27
C MET A 143 -17.33 -7.23 13.50
N PHE A 144 -16.25 -7.14 12.69
CA PHE A 144 -16.01 -5.99 11.82
C PHE A 144 -17.10 -5.82 10.76
N LEU A 145 -17.60 -6.92 10.17
CA LEU A 145 -18.72 -6.89 9.23
C LEU A 145 -20.01 -6.36 9.87
N LEU A 146 -20.32 -6.79 11.11
CA LEU A 146 -21.53 -6.37 11.83
C LEU A 146 -21.58 -4.88 12.13
N ILE A 147 -20.41 -4.26 12.28
CA ILE A 147 -20.29 -2.80 12.52
C ILE A 147 -19.98 -2.01 11.24
N GLY A 148 -20.09 -2.64 10.07
CA GLY A 148 -19.90 -1.99 8.77
C GLY A 148 -18.46 -1.63 8.43
N LEU A 149 -17.47 -2.25 9.07
CA LEU A 149 -16.05 -1.96 8.89
C LEU A 149 -15.28 -3.04 8.12
N GLY A 150 -15.96 -3.91 7.42
CA GLY A 150 -15.34 -4.96 6.61
C GLY A 150 -16.23 -5.38 5.47
N GLU A 151 -15.68 -6.14 4.53
CA GLU A 151 -16.41 -6.70 3.39
C GLU A 151 -16.25 -8.21 3.31
N ARG A 152 -17.15 -8.84 2.57
CA ARG A 152 -17.11 -10.28 2.29
C ARG A 152 -16.52 -10.56 0.91
N GLY A 153 -16.01 -11.79 0.74
CA GLY A 153 -15.72 -12.33 -0.58
C GLY A 153 -14.35 -11.99 -1.18
N GLY A 154 -13.35 -11.66 -0.35
CA GLY A 154 -11.98 -11.45 -0.84
C GLY A 154 -11.81 -10.24 -1.77
N SER A 155 -12.68 -9.23 -1.66
CA SER A 155 -12.64 -8.02 -2.48
C SER A 155 -11.75 -6.91 -1.91
N GLY A 156 -11.27 -7.04 -0.67
CA GLY A 156 -10.56 -5.97 0.05
C GLY A 156 -9.24 -5.57 -0.63
N VAL A 157 -8.36 -6.54 -0.89
CA VAL A 157 -7.06 -6.25 -1.53
C VAL A 157 -7.22 -5.70 -2.95
N PRO A 158 -8.05 -6.29 -3.83
CA PRO A 158 -8.35 -5.68 -5.13
C PRO A 158 -8.83 -4.22 -5.04
N LYS A 159 -9.64 -3.86 -4.05
CA LYS A 159 -10.09 -2.48 -3.83
C LYS A 159 -8.95 -1.56 -3.43
N ILE A 160 -8.03 -2.02 -2.58
CA ILE A 160 -6.84 -1.26 -2.23
C ILE A 160 -6.04 -0.91 -3.48
N PHE A 161 -5.76 -1.90 -4.34
CA PHE A 161 -5.02 -1.70 -5.58
C PHE A 161 -5.76 -0.78 -6.56
N SER A 162 -7.06 -0.98 -6.74
CA SER A 162 -7.90 -0.14 -7.59
C SER A 162 -7.98 1.31 -7.09
N GLY A 163 -8.11 1.50 -5.78
CA GLY A 163 -8.12 2.82 -5.17
C GLY A 163 -6.83 3.60 -5.44
N TRP A 164 -5.68 2.97 -5.22
CA TRP A 164 -4.38 3.57 -5.51
C TRP A 164 -4.17 3.88 -6.98
N LYS A 165 -4.54 2.95 -7.86
CA LYS A 165 -4.49 3.14 -9.30
C LYS A 165 -5.32 4.34 -9.77
N SER A 166 -6.47 4.60 -9.15
CA SER A 166 -7.34 5.74 -9.49
C SER A 166 -6.69 7.11 -9.31
N GLN A 167 -5.62 7.21 -8.52
CA GLN A 167 -4.84 8.42 -8.31
C GLN A 167 -3.57 8.47 -9.16
N HIS A 168 -3.33 7.49 -10.01
CA HIS A 168 -2.08 7.35 -10.79
C HIS A 168 -0.83 7.26 -9.90
N TRP A 169 -0.99 6.79 -8.65
CA TRP A 169 0.13 6.52 -7.76
C TRP A 169 0.76 5.16 -8.04
N ARG A 170 1.98 4.96 -7.53
CA ARG A 170 2.67 3.68 -7.60
C ARG A 170 1.82 2.58 -6.98
N GLN A 171 1.80 1.41 -7.64
CA GLN A 171 1.01 0.28 -7.14
C GLN A 171 1.40 -0.09 -5.70
N PRO A 172 0.41 -0.50 -4.88
CA PRO A 172 0.65 -1.05 -3.57
C PRO A 172 1.66 -2.19 -3.61
N ARG A 173 2.54 -2.24 -2.61
CA ARG A 173 3.48 -3.33 -2.44
C ARG A 173 3.04 -4.21 -1.28
N LEU A 174 2.63 -5.44 -1.58
CA LEU A 174 2.29 -6.46 -0.60
C LEU A 174 3.38 -7.52 -0.62
N HIS A 175 3.96 -7.83 0.53
CA HIS A 175 5.03 -8.82 0.64
C HIS A 175 5.11 -9.42 2.04
N GLU A 176 5.80 -10.54 2.14
CA GLU A 176 6.06 -11.23 3.39
C GLU A 176 7.51 -11.04 3.83
N LYS A 177 7.72 -11.19 5.13
CA LYS A 177 9.03 -11.33 5.75
C LYS A 177 8.98 -12.56 6.65
N ASP A 178 9.97 -13.46 6.51
CA ASP A 178 9.96 -14.76 7.17
C ASP A 178 10.44 -14.69 8.62
N GLU A 179 11.40 -13.83 8.93
CA GLU A 179 12.01 -13.75 10.27
C GLU A 179 11.96 -12.32 10.84
N PRO A 180 11.08 -12.03 11.78
CA PRO A 180 9.91 -12.81 12.21
C PRO A 180 8.82 -12.78 11.14
N GLU A 181 8.01 -13.86 11.07
CA GLU A 181 6.94 -14.01 10.09
C GLU A 181 5.92 -12.87 10.19
N GLN A 182 5.76 -12.14 9.10
CA GLN A 182 4.86 -10.98 9.04
C GLN A 182 4.50 -10.64 7.59
N THR A 183 3.32 -10.08 7.42
CA THR A 183 2.85 -9.53 6.15
C THR A 183 2.92 -8.01 6.19
N LEU A 184 3.45 -7.41 5.11
CA LEU A 184 3.63 -5.97 4.96
C LEU A 184 2.88 -5.47 3.73
N LEU A 185 2.12 -4.39 3.90
CA LEU A 185 1.47 -3.64 2.83
C LEU A 185 1.97 -2.20 2.86
N GLU A 186 2.58 -1.76 1.77
CA GLU A 186 3.07 -0.40 1.58
C GLU A 186 2.25 0.32 0.50
N LEU A 187 1.70 1.45 0.85
CA LEU A 187 0.84 2.27 0.02
C LEU A 187 1.52 3.63 -0.22
N HIS A 188 2.32 3.71 -1.29
CA HIS A 188 3.08 4.92 -1.62
C HIS A 188 2.20 5.95 -2.34
N MET A 189 2.17 7.20 -1.83
CA MET A 189 1.50 8.35 -2.45
C MET A 189 2.47 9.12 -3.36
N VAL A 190 3.11 8.39 -4.25
CA VAL A 190 4.08 8.94 -5.21
C VAL A 190 3.53 8.74 -6.60
N ASP A 191 3.44 9.82 -7.34
CA ASP A 191 2.97 9.78 -8.73
C ASP A 191 3.88 8.87 -9.58
N LEU A 192 3.26 8.11 -10.46
CA LEU A 192 3.98 7.31 -11.46
C LEU A 192 4.86 8.19 -12.35
N LEU A 193 4.37 9.39 -12.63
CA LEU A 193 5.03 10.41 -13.44
C LEU A 193 5.09 11.72 -12.65
N PRO A 194 6.05 11.90 -11.70
CA PRO A 194 6.20 13.16 -10.97
C PRO A 194 6.39 14.34 -11.92
N ALA A 195 5.69 15.45 -11.67
CA ALA A 195 5.71 16.62 -12.54
C ALA A 195 7.14 17.13 -12.82
N SER A 196 8.00 17.16 -11.80
CA SER A 196 9.40 17.56 -11.95
C SER A 196 10.20 16.66 -12.91
N ILE A 197 9.95 15.35 -12.90
CA ILE A 197 10.59 14.40 -13.82
C ILE A 197 10.03 14.55 -15.22
N VAL A 198 8.70 14.75 -15.34
CA VAL A 198 8.06 15.01 -16.64
C VAL A 198 8.61 16.29 -17.28
N GLU A 199 8.79 17.35 -16.51
CA GLU A 199 9.38 18.60 -16.97
C GLU A 199 10.83 18.41 -17.42
N ALA A 200 11.67 17.75 -16.61
CA ALA A 200 13.06 17.47 -16.96
C ALA A 200 13.18 16.58 -18.23
N LEU A 201 12.30 15.58 -18.36
CA LEU A 201 12.24 14.76 -19.57
C LEU A 201 11.76 15.57 -20.79
N ARG A 202 10.78 16.45 -20.61
CA ARG A 202 10.30 17.35 -21.68
C ARG A 202 11.38 18.32 -22.14
N GLU A 203 12.14 18.91 -21.21
CA GLU A 203 13.28 19.76 -21.55
C GLU A 203 14.37 18.99 -22.31
N ARG A 204 14.68 17.77 -21.88
CA ARG A 204 15.73 16.94 -22.50
C ARG A 204 15.32 16.38 -23.87
N LEU A 205 14.07 15.94 -24.05
CA LEU A 205 13.56 15.29 -25.25
C LEU A 205 12.90 16.27 -26.24
N GLY A 206 12.56 17.48 -25.79
CA GLY A 206 11.87 18.49 -26.61
C GLY A 206 10.53 17.97 -27.15
N SER A 207 10.24 18.29 -28.40
CA SER A 207 8.99 17.89 -29.06
C SER A 207 8.78 16.36 -29.17
N ARG A 208 9.83 15.58 -29.08
CA ARG A 208 9.77 14.11 -29.10
C ARG A 208 9.07 13.54 -27.88
N PHE A 209 9.13 14.22 -26.71
CA PHE A 209 8.41 13.80 -25.52
C PHE A 209 6.91 13.66 -25.74
N GLU A 210 6.33 14.56 -26.52
CA GLU A 210 4.88 14.54 -26.81
C GLU A 210 4.46 13.37 -27.73
N THR A 211 5.39 12.79 -28.47
CA THR A 211 5.14 11.64 -29.34
C THR A 211 5.25 10.28 -28.62
N LEU A 212 5.78 10.29 -27.39
CA LEU A 212 5.91 9.08 -26.57
C LEU A 212 4.55 8.60 -26.06
N SER A 213 4.35 7.29 -26.12
CA SER A 213 3.20 6.64 -25.47
C SER A 213 3.27 6.79 -23.95
N HIS A 214 2.13 6.56 -23.27
CA HIS A 214 2.11 6.56 -21.80
C HIS A 214 3.11 5.56 -21.21
N GLY A 215 3.22 4.36 -21.77
CA GLY A 215 4.17 3.33 -21.35
C GLY A 215 5.63 3.77 -21.50
N GLU A 216 5.98 4.40 -22.62
CA GLU A 216 7.34 4.92 -22.85
C GLU A 216 7.69 6.04 -21.88
N ARG A 217 6.76 6.96 -21.59
CA ARG A 217 6.95 8.01 -20.58
C ARG A 217 7.14 7.42 -19.18
N LEU A 218 6.36 6.39 -18.83
CA LEU A 218 6.49 5.67 -17.55
C LEU A 218 7.87 5.00 -17.43
N ILE A 219 8.34 4.33 -18.47
CA ILE A 219 9.66 3.67 -18.49
C ILE A 219 10.77 4.72 -18.28
N LEU A 220 10.77 5.81 -19.04
CA LEU A 220 11.77 6.86 -18.93
C LEU A 220 11.74 7.58 -17.59
N ALA A 221 10.54 7.87 -17.06
CA ALA A 221 10.40 8.48 -15.76
C ALA A 221 10.90 7.55 -14.64
N THR A 222 10.62 6.25 -14.75
CA THR A 222 11.10 5.27 -13.77
C THR A 222 12.62 5.14 -13.82
N ALA A 223 13.21 5.08 -15.01
CA ALA A 223 14.67 5.04 -15.19
C ALA A 223 15.33 6.30 -14.63
N ALA A 224 14.75 7.49 -14.85
CA ALA A 224 15.24 8.73 -14.30
C ALA A 224 15.20 8.80 -12.76
N ILE A 225 14.23 8.14 -12.13
CA ILE A 225 14.06 8.09 -10.67
C ILE A 225 14.95 7.03 -10.03
N GLU A 226 14.90 5.82 -10.57
CA GLU A 226 15.54 4.63 -9.97
C GLU A 226 16.96 4.39 -10.50
N GLN A 227 17.35 5.13 -11.55
CA GLN A 227 18.65 5.08 -12.27
C GLN A 227 18.90 3.72 -12.96
N VAL A 228 18.39 2.64 -12.41
CA VAL A 228 18.50 1.28 -12.98
C VAL A 228 17.14 0.61 -12.88
N VAL A 229 16.61 0.17 -14.01
CA VAL A 229 15.34 -0.56 -14.06
C VAL A 229 15.49 -1.87 -14.83
N ASN A 230 14.64 -2.83 -14.53
CA ASN A 230 14.54 -4.08 -15.27
C ASN A 230 13.09 -4.37 -15.67
N HIS A 231 12.91 -5.36 -16.53
CA HIS A 231 11.62 -5.75 -17.07
C HIS A 231 10.59 -6.11 -15.97
N ALA A 232 11.03 -6.85 -14.93
CA ALA A 232 10.16 -7.23 -13.82
C ALA A 232 9.67 -6.00 -13.05
N ARG A 233 10.58 -5.07 -12.76
CA ARG A 233 10.25 -3.82 -12.05
C ARG A 233 9.25 -2.96 -12.82
N LEU A 234 9.41 -2.86 -14.13
CA LEU A 234 8.50 -2.07 -14.98
C LEU A 234 7.11 -2.71 -15.10
N LEU A 235 7.03 -4.05 -15.09
CA LEU A 235 5.74 -4.75 -15.02
C LEU A 235 5.02 -4.54 -13.68
N GLU A 236 5.76 -4.43 -12.57
CA GLU A 236 5.19 -4.12 -11.25
C GLU A 236 4.56 -2.72 -11.19
N LEU A 237 5.09 -1.77 -11.94
CA LEU A 237 4.68 -0.36 -11.87
C LEU A 237 3.57 0.01 -12.83
N GLY A 238 3.44 -0.68 -13.93
CA GLY A 238 2.52 -0.34 -15.01
C GLY A 238 1.58 -1.49 -15.40
N ASP A 239 0.50 -1.15 -16.09
CA ASP A 239 -0.46 -2.11 -16.65
C ASP A 239 -0.06 -2.60 -18.06
N LEU A 240 1.20 -2.46 -18.43
CA LEU A 240 1.67 -2.89 -19.75
C LEU A 240 1.69 -4.41 -19.83
N HIS A 241 1.13 -4.95 -20.90
CA HIS A 241 1.33 -6.36 -21.20
C HIS A 241 2.84 -6.63 -21.40
N PRO A 242 3.40 -7.78 -20.95
CA PRO A 242 4.83 -8.08 -21.07
C PRO A 242 5.40 -7.92 -22.49
N HIS A 243 4.61 -8.24 -23.50
CA HIS A 243 4.96 -8.05 -24.90
C HIS A 243 5.11 -6.57 -25.27
N ASP A 244 4.14 -5.75 -24.88
CA ASP A 244 4.12 -4.30 -25.18
C ASP A 244 5.26 -3.58 -24.47
N LEU A 245 5.53 -3.95 -23.20
CA LEU A 245 6.69 -3.45 -22.46
C LEU A 245 8.00 -3.76 -23.19
N SER A 246 8.15 -4.99 -23.70
CA SER A 246 9.34 -5.38 -24.46
C SER A 246 9.51 -4.56 -25.76
N LEU A 247 8.41 -4.25 -26.44
CA LEU A 247 8.43 -3.38 -27.63
C LEU A 247 8.81 -1.93 -27.28
N CYS A 248 8.24 -1.37 -26.21
CA CYS A 248 8.61 -0.04 -25.72
C CYS A 248 10.10 0.05 -25.37
N LEU A 249 10.61 -0.91 -24.59
CA LEU A 249 12.04 -0.96 -24.21
C LEU A 249 12.96 -1.05 -25.43
N ALA A 250 12.66 -1.94 -26.39
CA ALA A 250 13.46 -2.08 -27.61
C ALA A 250 13.43 -0.80 -28.47
N ARG A 251 12.31 -0.09 -28.51
CA ARG A 251 12.19 1.20 -29.21
C ARG A 251 13.03 2.28 -28.52
N LEU A 252 12.89 2.45 -27.21
CA LEU A 252 13.62 3.47 -26.45
C LEU A 252 15.15 3.24 -26.50
N GLU A 253 15.56 1.97 -26.46
CA GLU A 253 16.98 1.60 -26.63
C GLU A 253 17.49 1.93 -28.03
N ARG A 254 16.75 1.59 -29.08
CA ARG A 254 17.11 1.89 -30.48
C ARG A 254 17.17 3.38 -30.76
N GLU A 255 16.32 4.19 -30.12
CA GLU A 255 16.31 5.65 -30.23
C GLU A 255 17.37 6.32 -29.34
N GLY A 256 18.12 5.54 -28.54
CA GLY A 256 19.20 6.04 -27.68
C GLY A 256 18.74 6.78 -26.44
N TRP A 257 17.49 6.54 -26.01
CA TRP A 257 16.92 7.11 -24.79
C TRP A 257 17.18 6.27 -23.54
N LEU A 258 17.48 4.99 -23.74
CA LEU A 258 17.91 4.05 -22.72
C LEU A 258 19.17 3.33 -23.19
N GLU A 259 20.09 3.12 -22.28
CA GLU A 259 21.19 2.18 -22.45
C GLU A 259 20.85 0.88 -21.73
N SER A 260 21.37 -0.24 -22.21
CA SER A 260 21.12 -1.51 -21.56
C SER A 260 22.39 -2.29 -21.29
N GLN A 261 22.41 -3.05 -20.19
CA GLN A 261 23.50 -3.95 -19.82
C GLN A 261 22.93 -5.30 -19.38
N GLY A 262 23.62 -6.38 -19.75
CA GLY A 262 23.21 -7.75 -19.43
C GLY A 262 22.37 -8.40 -20.54
N GLN A 263 21.96 -9.64 -20.30
CA GLN A 263 21.18 -10.43 -21.26
C GLN A 263 19.99 -11.11 -20.58
N SER A 264 18.97 -11.42 -21.37
CA SER A 264 17.78 -12.17 -20.94
C SER A 264 17.08 -11.54 -19.71
N ARG A 265 16.69 -12.36 -18.73
CA ARG A 265 15.95 -11.94 -17.53
C ARG A 265 16.72 -10.97 -16.61
N GLY A 266 18.07 -10.92 -16.76
CA GLY A 266 18.93 -10.02 -15.99
C GLY A 266 19.26 -8.70 -16.69
N LYS A 267 18.65 -8.39 -17.85
CA LYS A 267 18.89 -7.16 -18.59
C LYS A 267 18.41 -5.96 -17.78
N GLN A 268 19.29 -5.00 -17.58
CA GLN A 268 19.04 -3.74 -16.87
C GLN A 268 19.09 -2.59 -17.87
N TYR A 269 18.30 -1.55 -17.60
CA TYR A 269 18.20 -0.34 -18.42
C TYR A 269 18.51 0.87 -17.56
N TYR A 270 19.20 1.86 -18.15
CA TYR A 270 19.72 3.07 -17.51
C TYR A 270 19.21 4.31 -18.21
#